data_3d7810e287ef4e9bfc2472761576f61b
#
_entry.id   3d7810e287ef4e9bfc2472761576f61b
#
_cell.length_a   1.000
_cell.length_b   1.000
_cell.length_c   1.000
_cell.angle_alpha   90.00
_cell.angle_beta   90.00
_cell.angle_gamma   90.00
#
_symmetry.space_group_name_H-M   'P 1'
#
loop_
_entity.id
_entity.type
_entity.pdbx_description
1 polymer ?
#
loop_
_entity_poly.entity_id
_entity_poly.type
_entity_poly.pdbx_seq_one_letter_code
_entity_poly.pdbx_strand_id
1 'polypeptide(L)'
;VEEEMENHIEKNQKYLHNGSAEAMDNRIERLRKYIDEILLNMKDAEERRCGYLHLYGVSQACAMIALKRNEDVELATMAGMLHDLHSYKAMNTENHAEHGAVLARQILEELSLTTDNETELICSAIRNHSSKVTTDSAFDEILKDADVLQHCLYNPLFPVMEHEKFRFQNLLTEFGILRTL
;
A
#
# COMPACT_ATOMS: atom_id res chain seq x y z
N VAL A 1 0.24 35.85 9.53
CA VAL A 1 -0.27 34.78 8.64
C VAL A 1 0.90 34.00 8.02
N GLU A 2 1.89 34.67 7.37
CA GLU A 2 3.08 33.99 6.83
C GLU A 2 3.96 33.37 7.94
N GLU A 3 4.24 34.10 9.00
CA GLU A 3 5.03 33.65 10.16
C GLU A 3 4.32 32.53 10.96
N GLU A 4 3.00 32.50 11.00
CA GLU A 4 2.21 31.41 11.58
C GLU A 4 2.21 30.16 10.70
N MET A 5 2.21 30.32 9.38
CA MET A 5 2.35 29.20 8.43
C MET A 5 3.75 28.59 8.48
N GLU A 6 4.81 29.39 8.50
CA GLU A 6 6.19 28.92 8.64
C GLU A 6 6.39 28.16 9.96
N ASN A 7 5.91 28.70 11.08
CA ASN A 7 5.92 28.02 12.38
C ASN A 7 5.11 26.71 12.37
N HIS A 8 4.02 26.63 11.60
CA HIS A 8 3.24 25.41 11.49
C HIS A 8 3.94 24.35 10.62
N ILE A 9 4.62 24.77 9.57
CA ILE A 9 5.43 23.90 8.70
C ILE A 9 6.65 23.37 9.45
N GLU A 10 7.38 24.22 10.16
CA GLU A 10 8.52 23.81 11.01
C GLU A 10 8.09 22.87 12.15
N LYS A 11 6.93 23.13 12.76
CA LYS A 11 6.38 22.26 13.81
C LYS A 11 6.00 20.88 13.26
N ASN A 12 5.38 20.83 12.09
CA ASN A 12 5.03 19.57 11.44
C ASN A 12 6.28 18.81 10.93
N GLN A 13 7.26 19.52 10.39
CA GLN A 13 8.57 18.91 10.07
C GLN A 13 9.26 18.37 11.31
N LYS A 14 9.16 19.04 12.45
CA LYS A 14 9.73 18.59 13.73
C LYS A 14 9.01 17.36 14.29
N TYR A 15 7.70 17.20 14.06
CA TYR A 15 6.95 15.97 14.38
C TYR A 15 7.34 14.80 13.46
N LEU A 16 7.62 15.08 12.19
CA LEU A 16 8.11 14.07 11.23
C LEU A 16 9.58 13.67 11.48
N HIS A 17 10.37 14.54 12.13
CA HIS A 17 11.81 14.33 12.36
C HIS A 17 12.20 14.01 13.80
N ASN A 18 11.29 14.13 14.77
CA ASN A 18 11.55 13.83 16.18
C ASN A 18 11.26 12.37 16.59
N GLY A 19 11.08 11.47 15.60
CA GLY A 19 11.28 10.06 15.86
C GLY A 19 12.74 9.85 16.28
N SER A 20 12.97 9.14 17.38
CA SER A 20 14.33 8.69 17.75
C SER A 20 15.00 8.10 16.51
N ALA A 21 16.34 8.14 16.41
CA ALA A 21 17.07 7.50 15.31
C ALA A 21 16.64 6.03 15.09
N GLU A 22 16.23 5.34 16.17
CA GLU A 22 15.65 3.99 16.14
C GLU A 22 14.28 3.94 15.44
N ALA A 23 13.43 4.97 15.57
CA ALA A 23 12.14 5.04 14.87
C ALA A 23 12.31 5.32 13.37
N MET A 24 13.43 5.91 12.95
CA MET A 24 13.75 6.17 11.54
C MET A 24 14.41 4.98 10.83
N ASP A 25 14.77 3.92 11.55
CA ASP A 25 15.40 2.70 11.00
C ASP A 25 14.51 1.45 11.13
N ASN A 26 13.20 1.64 11.29
CA ASN A 26 12.27 0.51 11.29
C ASN A 26 12.09 -0.09 9.88
N ARG A 27 11.57 -1.33 9.81
CA ARG A 27 11.40 -2.10 8.55
C ARG A 27 10.60 -1.34 7.51
N ILE A 28 9.54 -0.63 7.91
CA ILE A 28 8.69 0.15 7.01
C ILE A 28 9.48 1.28 6.36
N GLU A 29 10.25 2.05 7.15
CA GLU A 29 11.03 3.17 6.61
C GLU A 29 12.20 2.70 5.73
N ARG A 30 12.81 1.56 6.05
CA ARG A 30 13.83 0.94 5.20
C ARG A 30 13.25 0.51 3.86
N LEU A 31 12.07 -0.13 3.88
CA LEU A 31 11.36 -0.52 2.67
C LEU A 31 10.93 0.71 1.86
N ARG A 32 10.41 1.75 2.52
CA ARG A 32 9.99 2.99 1.87
C ARG A 32 11.13 3.65 1.12
N LYS A 33 12.31 3.79 1.75
CA LYS A 33 13.50 4.34 1.09
C LYS A 33 13.85 3.58 -0.19
N TYR A 34 13.81 2.26 -0.15
CA TYR A 34 14.10 1.41 -1.31
C TYR A 34 13.09 1.63 -2.46
N ILE A 35 11.80 1.68 -2.12
CA ILE A 35 10.73 1.93 -3.09
C ILE A 35 10.84 3.35 -3.68
N ASP A 36 11.11 4.34 -2.83
CA ASP A 36 11.30 5.73 -3.26
C ASP A 36 12.46 5.85 -4.27
N GLU A 37 13.56 5.14 -4.08
CA GLU A 37 14.66 5.11 -5.04
C GLU A 37 14.23 4.54 -6.40
N ILE A 38 13.40 3.50 -6.42
CA ILE A 38 12.84 2.94 -7.65
C ILE A 38 11.95 3.98 -8.34
N LEU A 39 11.00 4.55 -7.62
CA LEU A 39 10.05 5.52 -8.18
C LEU A 39 10.74 6.80 -8.66
N LEU A 40 11.69 7.33 -7.90
CA LEU A 40 12.45 8.53 -8.28
C LEU A 40 13.25 8.34 -9.57
N ASN A 41 13.70 7.12 -9.86
CA ASN A 41 14.43 6.80 -11.08
C ASN A 41 13.52 6.56 -12.30
N MET A 42 12.20 6.55 -12.14
CA MET A 42 11.25 6.47 -13.26
C MET A 42 11.33 7.74 -14.11
N LYS A 43 11.45 7.57 -15.44
CA LYS A 43 11.59 8.69 -16.38
C LYS A 43 10.27 9.42 -16.59
N ASP A 44 9.17 8.70 -16.65
CA ASP A 44 7.85 9.28 -16.82
C ASP A 44 7.34 9.87 -15.51
N ALA A 45 7.06 11.17 -15.51
CA ALA A 45 6.66 11.91 -14.32
C ALA A 45 5.21 11.58 -13.88
N GLU A 46 4.32 11.29 -14.85
CA GLU A 46 2.93 10.93 -14.55
C GLU A 46 2.85 9.50 -13.98
N GLU A 47 3.55 8.55 -14.58
CA GLU A 47 3.64 7.19 -14.05
C GLU A 47 4.28 7.16 -12.67
N ARG A 48 5.33 7.94 -12.46
CA ARG A 48 5.94 8.10 -11.12
C ARG A 48 4.94 8.66 -10.10
N ARG A 49 4.17 9.70 -10.48
CA ARG A 49 3.13 10.27 -9.63
C ARG A 49 2.05 9.23 -9.30
N CYS A 50 1.61 8.47 -10.31
CA CYS A 50 0.66 7.38 -10.12
C CYS A 50 1.22 6.32 -9.16
N GLY A 51 2.48 5.92 -9.31
CA GLY A 51 3.14 4.96 -8.43
C GLY A 51 3.14 5.40 -6.96
N TYR A 52 3.52 6.65 -6.69
CA TYR A 52 3.46 7.20 -5.33
C TYR A 52 2.05 7.17 -4.75
N LEU A 53 1.08 7.67 -5.50
CA LEU A 53 -0.31 7.75 -5.03
C LEU A 53 -0.92 6.37 -4.80
N HIS A 54 -0.66 5.43 -5.70
CA HIS A 54 -1.24 4.09 -5.62
C HIS A 54 -0.58 3.26 -4.51
N LEU A 55 0.74 3.05 -4.57
CA LEU A 55 1.43 2.18 -3.63
C LEU A 55 1.28 2.64 -2.19
N TYR A 56 1.45 3.93 -1.92
CA TYR A 56 1.29 4.47 -0.56
C TYR A 56 -0.17 4.62 -0.14
N GLY A 57 -1.07 4.87 -1.08
CA GLY A 57 -2.51 4.87 -0.80
C GLY A 57 -3.02 3.49 -0.40
N VAL A 58 -2.63 2.43 -1.13
CA VAL A 58 -2.96 1.04 -0.78
C VAL A 58 -2.29 0.64 0.54
N SER A 59 -1.04 1.01 0.76
CA SER A 59 -0.32 0.76 2.02
C SER A 59 -1.06 1.33 3.25
N GLN A 60 -1.55 2.56 3.16
CA GLN A 60 -2.33 3.20 4.23
C GLN A 60 -3.69 2.51 4.43
N ALA A 61 -4.35 2.13 3.34
CA ALA A 61 -5.60 1.38 3.40
C ALA A 61 -5.39 -0.01 4.03
N CYS A 62 -4.31 -0.71 3.70
CA CYS A 62 -3.92 -1.97 4.34
C CYS A 62 -3.76 -1.81 5.85
N ALA A 63 -3.02 -0.79 6.30
CA ALA A 63 -2.84 -0.52 7.72
C ALA A 63 -4.17 -0.30 8.44
N MET A 64 -5.07 0.49 7.85
CA MET A 64 -6.38 0.78 8.43
C MET A 64 -7.27 -0.48 8.51
N ILE A 65 -7.29 -1.30 7.45
CA ILE A 65 -8.08 -2.53 7.40
C ILE A 65 -7.51 -3.58 8.36
N ALA A 66 -6.18 -3.73 8.42
CA ALA A 66 -5.50 -4.63 9.36
C ALA A 66 -5.81 -4.28 10.81
N LEU A 67 -5.75 -2.99 11.19
CA LEU A 67 -6.17 -2.50 12.52
C LEU A 67 -7.63 -2.89 12.81
N LYS A 68 -8.54 -2.71 11.86
CA LYS A 68 -9.95 -3.04 12.02
C LYS A 68 -10.19 -4.53 12.21
N ARG A 69 -9.41 -5.38 11.52
CA ARG A 69 -9.55 -6.83 11.51
C ARG A 69 -8.64 -7.54 12.52
N ASN A 70 -7.86 -6.78 13.30
CA ASN A 70 -6.88 -7.30 14.27
C ASN A 70 -5.84 -8.25 13.63
N GLU A 71 -5.38 -7.87 12.45
CA GLU A 71 -4.30 -8.52 11.70
C GLU A 71 -2.99 -7.75 11.84
N ASP A 72 -1.88 -8.30 11.35
CA ASP A 72 -0.56 -7.64 11.43
C ASP A 72 -0.49 -6.38 10.56
N VAL A 73 -0.48 -5.23 11.23
CA VAL A 73 -0.52 -3.90 10.59
C VAL A 73 0.77 -3.61 9.84
N GLU A 74 1.91 -4.03 10.38
CA GLU A 74 3.22 -3.77 9.77
C GLU A 74 3.37 -4.57 8.48
N LEU A 75 3.08 -5.88 8.52
CA LEU A 75 3.15 -6.74 7.35
C LEU A 75 2.14 -6.33 6.27
N ALA A 76 0.91 -5.97 6.68
CA ALA A 76 -0.10 -5.46 5.75
C ALA A 76 0.34 -4.15 5.07
N THR A 77 0.95 -3.23 5.82
CA THR A 77 1.53 -1.99 5.29
C THR A 77 2.61 -2.29 4.25
N MET A 78 3.51 -3.23 4.55
CA MET A 78 4.57 -3.64 3.63
C MET A 78 4.02 -4.31 2.36
N ALA A 79 3.01 -5.18 2.50
CA ALA A 79 2.33 -5.79 1.37
C ALA A 79 1.72 -4.75 0.43
N GLY A 80 1.04 -3.74 0.99
CA GLY A 80 0.47 -2.63 0.21
C GLY A 80 1.53 -1.81 -0.54
N MET A 81 2.69 -1.57 0.04
CA MET A 81 3.80 -0.88 -0.63
C MET A 81 4.40 -1.68 -1.79
N LEU A 82 4.38 -3.01 -1.71
CA LEU A 82 5.08 -3.89 -2.66
C LEU A 82 4.19 -4.43 -3.78
N HIS A 83 2.85 -4.47 -3.60
CA HIS A 83 1.96 -5.28 -4.42
C HIS A 83 2.08 -5.04 -5.93
N ASP A 84 2.13 -3.79 -6.34
CA ASP A 84 2.23 -3.38 -7.74
C ASP A 84 3.56 -2.72 -8.12
N LEU A 85 4.57 -2.78 -7.24
CA LEU A 85 5.88 -2.18 -7.49
C LEU A 85 6.53 -2.71 -8.77
N HIS A 86 6.30 -3.99 -9.11
CA HIS A 86 6.80 -4.57 -10.37
C HIS A 86 6.23 -3.84 -11.59
N SER A 87 4.94 -3.52 -11.59
CA SER A 87 4.27 -2.83 -12.69
C SER A 87 4.93 -1.50 -13.00
N TYR A 88 5.24 -0.72 -11.98
CA TYR A 88 5.92 0.58 -12.11
C TYR A 88 7.40 0.43 -12.48
N LYS A 89 8.11 -0.52 -11.89
CA LYS A 89 9.53 -0.75 -12.17
C LYS A 89 9.76 -1.25 -13.59
N ALA A 90 8.91 -2.16 -14.08
CA ALA A 90 9.03 -2.80 -15.39
C ALA A 90 8.25 -2.06 -16.50
N MET A 91 7.39 -1.10 -16.14
CA MET A 91 6.44 -0.44 -17.05
C MET A 91 5.60 -1.49 -17.81
N ASN A 92 5.19 -2.55 -17.10
CA ASN A 92 4.45 -3.70 -17.65
C ASN A 92 3.51 -4.28 -16.59
N THR A 93 2.26 -4.47 -16.95
CA THR A 93 1.21 -5.01 -16.07
C THR A 93 0.88 -6.48 -16.34
N GLU A 94 1.54 -7.13 -17.31
CA GLU A 94 1.30 -8.54 -17.61
C GLU A 94 1.77 -9.42 -16.46
N ASN A 95 0.88 -10.32 -15.99
CA ASN A 95 1.15 -11.21 -14.85
C ASN A 95 1.71 -10.46 -13.62
N HIS A 96 1.28 -9.19 -13.41
CA HIS A 96 1.84 -8.30 -12.39
C HIS A 96 1.83 -8.90 -10.99
N ALA A 97 0.80 -9.64 -10.61
CA ALA A 97 0.67 -10.25 -9.30
C ALA A 97 1.76 -11.32 -9.04
N GLU A 98 2.02 -12.19 -10.01
CA GLU A 98 3.09 -13.20 -9.90
C GLU A 98 4.48 -12.55 -9.92
N HIS A 99 4.73 -11.66 -10.87
CA HIS A 99 6.00 -10.94 -10.96
C HIS A 99 6.20 -10.02 -9.75
N GLY A 100 5.12 -9.42 -9.23
CA GLY A 100 5.12 -8.61 -8.02
C GLY A 100 5.53 -9.43 -6.78
N ALA A 101 4.96 -10.62 -6.61
CA ALA A 101 5.32 -11.51 -5.51
C ALA A 101 6.79 -11.96 -5.57
N VAL A 102 7.31 -12.24 -6.77
CA VAL A 102 8.73 -12.57 -6.96
C VAL A 102 9.63 -11.40 -6.60
N LEU A 103 9.31 -10.20 -7.09
CA LEU A 103 10.08 -9.00 -6.79
C LEU A 103 10.01 -8.65 -5.29
N ALA A 104 8.84 -8.78 -4.67
CA ALA A 104 8.66 -8.53 -3.24
C ALA A 104 9.56 -9.45 -2.40
N ARG A 105 9.60 -10.75 -2.71
CA ARG A 105 10.49 -11.71 -2.05
C ARG A 105 11.95 -11.26 -2.15
N GLN A 106 12.43 -10.94 -3.34
CA GLN A 106 13.80 -10.49 -3.56
C GLN A 106 14.15 -9.26 -2.71
N ILE A 107 13.27 -8.27 -2.66
CA ILE A 107 13.48 -7.05 -1.88
C ILE A 107 13.51 -7.35 -0.37
N LEU A 108 12.56 -8.15 0.13
CA LEU A 108 12.46 -8.48 1.54
C LEU A 108 13.67 -9.27 2.03
N GLU A 109 14.16 -10.22 1.23
CA GLU A 109 15.38 -10.99 1.49
C GLU A 109 16.64 -10.12 1.41
N GLU A 110 16.80 -9.32 0.35
CA GLU A 110 17.95 -8.41 0.16
C GLU A 110 18.09 -7.44 1.33
N LEU A 111 16.99 -6.86 1.77
CA LEU A 111 16.98 -5.93 2.88
C LEU A 111 16.91 -6.61 4.27
N SER A 112 16.79 -7.93 4.33
CA SER A 112 16.63 -8.69 5.58
C SER A 112 15.54 -8.09 6.48
N LEU A 113 14.35 -7.81 5.90
CA LEU A 113 13.26 -7.12 6.60
C LEU A 113 12.30 -8.07 7.30
N THR A 114 12.23 -9.32 6.88
CA THR A 114 11.20 -10.28 7.30
C THR A 114 11.81 -11.65 7.54
N THR A 115 11.12 -12.45 8.35
CA THR A 115 11.35 -13.89 8.42
C THR A 115 10.76 -14.60 7.19
N ASP A 116 11.13 -15.87 6.96
CA ASP A 116 10.60 -16.66 5.84
C ASP A 116 9.07 -16.75 5.86
N ASN A 117 8.47 -16.91 7.05
CA ASN A 117 7.03 -16.98 7.21
C ASN A 117 6.34 -15.65 6.89
N GLU A 118 6.89 -14.54 7.34
CA GLU A 118 6.38 -13.19 7.02
C GLU A 118 6.51 -12.90 5.53
N THR A 119 7.64 -13.26 4.92
CA THR A 119 7.87 -13.13 3.47
C THR A 119 6.82 -13.90 2.69
N GLU A 120 6.54 -15.16 3.08
CA GLU A 120 5.53 -15.97 2.39
C GLU A 120 4.13 -15.38 2.53
N LEU A 121 3.78 -14.85 3.71
CA LEU A 121 2.50 -14.20 3.95
C LEU A 121 2.30 -12.98 3.03
N ILE A 122 3.30 -12.11 2.94
CA ILE A 122 3.28 -10.93 2.06
C ILE A 122 3.20 -11.37 0.59
N CYS A 123 4.02 -12.34 0.17
CA CYS A 123 4.05 -12.82 -1.21
C CYS A 123 2.73 -13.51 -1.62
N SER A 124 2.07 -14.23 -0.69
CA SER A 124 0.75 -14.80 -0.92
C SER A 124 -0.27 -13.72 -1.20
N ALA A 125 -0.35 -12.70 -0.33
CA ALA A 125 -1.26 -11.58 -0.51
C ALA A 125 -1.04 -10.88 -1.86
N ILE A 126 0.22 -10.62 -2.23
CA ILE A 126 0.56 -10.00 -3.52
C ILE A 126 0.12 -10.89 -4.70
N ARG A 127 0.37 -12.20 -4.64
CA ARG A 127 -0.01 -13.13 -5.70
C ARG A 127 -1.53 -13.17 -5.91
N ASN A 128 -2.29 -13.08 -4.82
CA ASN A 128 -3.74 -13.24 -4.85
C ASN A 128 -4.50 -11.92 -5.05
N HIS A 129 -3.84 -10.74 -4.91
CA HIS A 129 -4.53 -9.46 -4.81
C HIS A 129 -5.40 -9.11 -6.02
N SER A 130 -4.99 -9.51 -7.23
CA SER A 130 -5.73 -9.19 -8.46
C SER A 130 -7.02 -10.01 -8.63
N SER A 131 -7.16 -11.15 -7.93
CA SER A 131 -8.34 -12.01 -8.00
C SER A 131 -9.45 -11.52 -7.04
N LYS A 132 -10.18 -10.48 -7.43
CA LYS A 132 -11.18 -9.82 -6.56
C LYS A 132 -12.43 -10.64 -6.28
N VAL A 133 -12.70 -11.68 -7.08
CA VAL A 133 -13.91 -12.50 -6.96
C VAL A 133 -13.72 -13.75 -6.09
N THR A 134 -12.48 -14.18 -5.87
CA THR A 134 -12.15 -15.30 -4.98
C THR A 134 -11.93 -14.81 -3.56
N THR A 135 -12.19 -15.67 -2.57
CA THR A 135 -11.82 -15.42 -1.17
C THR A 135 -10.63 -16.30 -0.82
N ASP A 136 -9.59 -15.70 -0.29
CA ASP A 136 -8.35 -16.35 0.12
C ASP A 136 -8.17 -16.21 1.65
N SER A 137 -6.93 -16.18 2.13
CA SER A 137 -6.68 -16.03 3.57
C SER A 137 -7.14 -14.65 4.10
N ALA A 138 -7.39 -14.55 5.41
CA ALA A 138 -7.79 -13.28 6.02
C ALA A 138 -6.78 -12.14 5.71
N PHE A 139 -5.50 -12.46 5.68
CA PHE A 139 -4.45 -11.50 5.35
C PHE A 139 -4.46 -11.11 3.86
N ASP A 140 -4.67 -12.07 2.94
CA ASP A 140 -4.77 -11.77 1.49
C ASP A 140 -5.95 -10.84 1.19
N GLU A 141 -7.07 -11.03 1.90
CA GLU A 141 -8.26 -10.19 1.75
C GLU A 141 -8.02 -8.74 2.17
N ILE A 142 -7.08 -8.46 3.08
CA ILE A 142 -6.71 -7.08 3.43
C ILE A 142 -6.17 -6.35 2.22
N LEU A 143 -5.24 -6.95 1.51
CA LEU A 143 -4.62 -6.32 0.34
C LEU A 143 -5.61 -6.14 -0.81
N LYS A 144 -6.46 -7.14 -1.07
CA LYS A 144 -7.52 -7.04 -2.09
C LYS A 144 -8.49 -5.89 -1.80
N ASP A 145 -8.92 -5.78 -0.55
CA ASP A 145 -9.85 -4.76 -0.10
C ASP A 145 -9.22 -3.37 -0.08
N ALA A 146 -7.95 -3.28 0.32
CA ALA A 146 -7.19 -2.04 0.33
C ALA A 146 -6.99 -1.46 -1.08
N ASP A 147 -6.69 -2.31 -2.04
CA ASP A 147 -6.52 -1.94 -3.43
C ASP A 147 -7.85 -1.42 -4.03
N VAL A 148 -8.97 -2.12 -3.79
CA VAL A 148 -10.31 -1.65 -4.17
C VAL A 148 -10.64 -0.32 -3.49
N LEU A 149 -10.33 -0.18 -2.20
CA LEU A 149 -10.61 1.05 -1.47
C LEU A 149 -9.85 2.24 -2.07
N GLN A 150 -8.58 2.06 -2.39
CA GLN A 150 -7.75 3.07 -3.01
C GLN A 150 -8.28 3.46 -4.40
N HIS A 151 -8.63 2.50 -5.27
CA HIS A 151 -9.22 2.76 -6.57
C HIS A 151 -10.50 3.60 -6.45
N CYS A 152 -11.40 3.22 -5.56
CA CYS A 152 -12.69 3.89 -5.40
C CYS A 152 -12.57 5.29 -4.76
N LEU A 153 -11.53 5.54 -3.95
CA LEU A 153 -11.32 6.80 -3.26
C LEU A 153 -10.29 7.72 -3.94
N TYR A 154 -9.52 7.22 -4.89
CA TYR A 154 -8.58 8.05 -5.66
C TYR A 154 -9.27 9.25 -6.31
N ASN A 155 -10.42 9.01 -6.92
CA ASN A 155 -11.32 10.06 -7.36
C ASN A 155 -12.78 9.63 -7.12
N PRO A 156 -13.37 10.02 -5.99
CA PRO A 156 -14.72 9.56 -5.59
C PRO A 156 -15.86 10.08 -6.48
N LEU A 157 -15.55 10.87 -7.50
CA LEU A 157 -16.49 11.30 -8.53
C LEU A 157 -16.55 10.33 -9.72
N PHE A 158 -15.59 9.41 -9.83
CA PHE A 158 -15.63 8.37 -10.85
C PHE A 158 -16.56 7.24 -10.43
N PRO A 159 -17.23 6.59 -11.39
CA PRO A 159 -18.04 5.42 -11.09
C PRO A 159 -17.16 4.26 -10.62
N VAL A 160 -17.62 3.57 -9.59
CA VAL A 160 -16.97 2.35 -9.11
C VAL A 160 -17.04 1.27 -10.19
N MET A 161 -15.93 0.60 -10.45
CA MET A 161 -15.85 -0.50 -11.42
C MET A 161 -16.77 -1.65 -11.01
N GLU A 162 -17.48 -2.25 -11.96
CA GLU A 162 -18.52 -3.24 -11.68
C GLU A 162 -18.04 -4.42 -10.82
N HIS A 163 -16.83 -4.92 -11.11
CA HIS A 163 -16.22 -6.04 -10.38
C HIS A 163 -15.74 -5.68 -8.98
N GLU A 164 -15.65 -4.39 -8.64
CA GLU A 164 -15.20 -3.89 -7.33
C GLU A 164 -16.37 -3.48 -6.42
N LYS A 165 -17.56 -3.23 -6.98
CA LYS A 165 -18.73 -2.71 -6.25
C LYS A 165 -19.07 -3.51 -5.00
N PHE A 166 -19.08 -4.83 -5.12
CA PHE A 166 -19.44 -5.70 -4.01
C PHE A 166 -18.44 -5.57 -2.85
N ARG A 167 -17.14 -5.61 -3.13
CA ARG A 167 -16.10 -5.43 -2.10
C ARG A 167 -16.16 -4.04 -1.48
N PHE A 168 -16.27 -3.01 -2.30
CA PHE A 168 -16.35 -1.64 -1.81
C PHE A 168 -17.58 -1.41 -0.93
N GLN A 169 -18.75 -1.92 -1.29
CA GLN A 169 -19.96 -1.82 -0.46
C GLN A 169 -19.81 -2.56 0.89
N ASN A 170 -19.18 -3.74 0.88
CA ASN A 170 -18.88 -4.48 2.12
C ASN A 170 -17.95 -3.70 3.03
N LEU A 171 -16.88 -3.10 2.48
CA LEU A 171 -15.96 -2.24 3.23
C LEU A 171 -16.68 -1.04 3.84
N LEU A 172 -17.50 -0.32 3.09
CA LEU A 172 -18.28 0.79 3.63
C LEU A 172 -19.15 0.34 4.81
N THR A 173 -19.79 -0.82 4.68
CA THR A 173 -20.60 -1.42 5.76
C THR A 173 -19.75 -1.78 6.96
N GLU A 174 -18.60 -2.44 6.77
CA GLU A 174 -17.67 -2.82 7.82
C GLU A 174 -17.15 -1.60 8.60
N PHE A 175 -16.92 -0.49 7.91
CA PHE A 175 -16.50 0.76 8.53
C PHE A 175 -17.65 1.64 9.03
N GLY A 176 -18.89 1.16 8.96
CA GLY A 176 -20.07 1.89 9.43
C GLY A 176 -20.44 3.11 8.59
N ILE A 177 -20.00 3.15 7.32
CA ILE A 177 -20.28 4.23 6.38
C ILE A 177 -21.55 3.87 5.61
N LEU A 178 -22.66 4.53 5.97
CA LEU A 178 -23.95 4.35 5.31
C LEU A 178 -24.02 5.20 4.02
N ARG A 179 -23.49 4.66 2.93
CA ARG A 179 -23.60 5.26 1.61
C ARG A 179 -24.13 4.23 0.62
N THR A 180 -25.23 4.56 -0.08
CA THR A 180 -25.67 3.82 -1.27
C THR A 180 -24.82 4.27 -2.47
N LEU A 181 -24.26 3.32 -3.17
CA LEU A 181 -23.49 3.54 -4.40
C LEU A 181 -24.41 3.62 -5.61
#